data_6f92527f6d2299538210ab68742fc4c3
#
_entry.id   6f92527f6d2299538210ab68742fc4c3
#
_cell.length_a   1.000
_cell.length_b   1.000
_cell.length_c   1.000
_cell.angle_alpha   90.00
_cell.angle_beta   90.00
_cell.angle_gamma   90.00
#
_symmetry.space_group_name_H-M   'P 1'
#
loop_
_entity.id
_entity.type
_entity.pdbx_description
1 polymer ?
#
loop_
_entity_poly.entity_id
_entity_poly.type
_entity_poly.pdbx_seq_one_letter_code
_entity_poly.pdbx_strand_id
1 'polypeptide(L)'
;MNDKKQGIIYIIMAGFFFALMTFFVRMSGNLPTMQKAFFRNAVAAVAAVILLAKSDEGFKIKKDSWKGLFLRSFFGTTGLICNFYAVDHLTIADANILNKLSPFFAIIMSYFVLKEKANKTEWLCVVTAFIGAVFVVKPSMNVQFFNAMIGVIGGFGAGVAYTFLCESSVSREREDL
;
A
#
# COMPACT_ATOMS: atom_id res chain seq x y z
N MET A 1 -22.15 -17.12 -7.84
CA MET A 1 -21.98 -16.56 -6.49
C MET A 1 -22.02 -15.06 -6.64
N ASN A 2 -22.80 -14.30 -5.82
CA ASN A 2 -22.94 -12.85 -6.05
C ASN A 2 -21.56 -12.16 -5.94
N ASP A 3 -21.21 -11.34 -6.94
CA ASP A 3 -19.90 -10.64 -7.04
C ASP A 3 -19.52 -9.87 -5.77
N LYS A 4 -20.55 -9.31 -5.08
CA LYS A 4 -20.35 -8.67 -3.76
C LYS A 4 -19.85 -9.63 -2.68
N LYS A 5 -20.34 -10.88 -2.65
CA LYS A 5 -19.89 -11.88 -1.65
C LYS A 5 -18.46 -12.33 -1.92
N GLN A 6 -18.10 -12.49 -3.20
CA GLN A 6 -16.72 -12.82 -3.59
C GLN A 6 -15.75 -11.69 -3.18
N GLY A 7 -16.12 -10.44 -3.45
CA GLY A 7 -15.32 -9.28 -3.06
C GLY A 7 -15.06 -9.23 -1.55
N ILE A 8 -16.10 -9.48 -0.73
CA ILE A 8 -15.96 -9.51 0.73
C ILE A 8 -15.00 -10.62 1.18
N ILE A 9 -15.11 -11.83 0.61
CA ILE A 9 -14.23 -12.96 0.92
C ILE A 9 -12.78 -12.60 0.58
N TYR A 10 -12.51 -12.02 -0.60
CA TYR A 10 -11.17 -11.61 -1.01
C TYR A 10 -10.57 -10.55 -0.08
N ILE A 11 -11.37 -9.58 0.39
CA ILE A 11 -10.90 -8.55 1.33
C ILE A 11 -10.53 -9.19 2.69
N ILE A 12 -11.35 -10.11 3.19
CA ILE A 12 -11.06 -10.83 4.45
C ILE A 12 -9.78 -11.66 4.32
N MET A 13 -9.64 -12.42 3.23
CA MET A 13 -8.44 -13.21 2.96
C MET A 13 -7.19 -12.33 2.83
N ALA A 14 -7.29 -11.22 2.08
CA ALA A 14 -6.19 -10.27 1.95
C ALA A 14 -5.77 -9.69 3.30
N GLY A 15 -6.74 -9.33 4.16
CA GLY A 15 -6.47 -8.86 5.51
C GLY A 15 -5.79 -9.90 6.38
N PHE A 16 -6.22 -11.15 6.32
CA PHE A 16 -5.60 -12.26 7.04
C PHE A 16 -4.14 -12.50 6.59
N PHE A 17 -3.91 -12.60 5.29
CA PHE A 17 -2.55 -12.80 4.77
C PHE A 17 -1.63 -11.60 5.03
N PHE A 18 -2.17 -10.38 5.04
CA PHE A 18 -1.41 -9.19 5.42
C PHE A 18 -1.00 -9.23 6.90
N ALA A 19 -1.91 -9.63 7.80
CA ALA A 19 -1.61 -9.78 9.21
C ALA A 19 -0.56 -10.88 9.44
N LEU A 20 -0.70 -12.01 8.76
CA LEU A 20 0.24 -13.12 8.81
C LEU A 20 1.64 -12.69 8.30
N MET A 21 1.69 -11.95 7.21
CA MET A 21 2.93 -11.38 6.69
C MET A 21 3.61 -10.48 7.73
N THR A 22 2.86 -9.57 8.34
CA THR A 22 3.39 -8.65 9.36
C THR A 22 3.92 -9.40 10.57
N PHE A 23 3.22 -10.45 10.98
CA PHE A 23 3.65 -11.34 12.06
C PHE A 23 4.99 -12.01 11.74
N PHE A 24 5.14 -12.61 10.56
CA PHE A 24 6.41 -13.23 10.15
C PHE A 24 7.54 -12.22 9.98
N VAL A 25 7.27 -11.02 9.47
CA VAL A 25 8.26 -9.94 9.41
C VAL A 25 8.78 -9.61 10.82
N ARG A 26 7.89 -9.57 11.82
CA ARG A 26 8.30 -9.35 13.21
C ARG A 26 9.08 -10.52 13.79
N MET A 27 8.65 -11.75 13.51
CA MET A 27 9.36 -12.97 13.96
C MET A 27 10.75 -13.16 13.34
N SER A 28 11.02 -12.54 12.20
CA SER A 28 12.35 -12.57 11.56
C SER A 28 13.45 -11.90 12.39
N GLY A 29 13.09 -11.29 13.54
CA GLY A 29 14.03 -10.77 14.52
C GLY A 29 14.97 -9.70 13.95
N ASN A 30 16.26 -9.85 14.22
CA ASN A 30 17.30 -8.87 13.92
C ASN A 30 17.77 -8.84 12.45
N LEU A 31 17.05 -9.45 11.52
CA LEU A 31 17.38 -9.33 10.10
C LEU A 31 17.20 -7.87 9.63
N PRO A 32 18.12 -7.33 8.80
CA PRO A 32 17.99 -6.00 8.24
C PRO A 32 16.66 -5.83 7.48
N THR A 33 15.97 -4.71 7.67
CA THR A 33 14.69 -4.39 7.02
C THR A 33 14.74 -4.56 5.50
N MET A 34 15.85 -4.15 4.88
CA MET A 34 16.09 -4.32 3.43
C MET A 34 16.10 -5.79 3.00
N GLN A 35 16.66 -6.68 3.81
CA GLN A 35 16.69 -8.10 3.53
C GLN A 35 15.30 -8.73 3.60
N LYS A 36 14.50 -8.35 4.61
CA LYS A 36 13.09 -8.77 4.73
C LYS A 36 12.27 -8.31 3.51
N ALA A 37 12.45 -7.06 3.09
CA ALA A 37 11.79 -6.50 1.92
C ALA A 37 12.21 -7.22 0.62
N PHE A 38 13.49 -7.55 0.47
CA PHE A 38 14.01 -8.28 -0.67
C PHE A 38 13.38 -9.67 -0.80
N PHE A 39 13.42 -10.48 0.26
CA PHE A 39 12.84 -11.83 0.22
C PHE A 39 11.34 -11.81 -0.05
N ARG A 40 10.61 -10.90 0.59
CA ARG A 40 9.17 -10.73 0.33
C ARG A 40 8.89 -10.39 -1.12
N ASN A 41 9.65 -9.46 -1.70
CA ASN A 41 9.46 -9.06 -3.09
C ASN A 41 9.93 -10.14 -4.08
N ALA A 42 10.97 -10.89 -3.75
CA ALA A 42 11.41 -12.04 -4.55
C ALA A 42 10.32 -13.12 -4.65
N VAL A 43 9.71 -13.48 -3.53
CA VAL A 43 8.59 -14.45 -3.50
C VAL A 43 7.40 -13.91 -4.30
N ALA A 44 7.06 -12.62 -4.13
CA ALA A 44 5.98 -11.99 -4.87
C ALA A 44 6.27 -11.95 -6.39
N ALA A 45 7.51 -11.69 -6.79
CA ALA A 45 7.94 -11.70 -8.19
C ALA A 45 7.82 -13.09 -8.82
N VAL A 46 8.27 -14.13 -8.12
CA VAL A 46 8.12 -15.53 -8.58
C VAL A 46 6.65 -15.89 -8.76
N ALA A 47 5.80 -15.56 -7.76
CA ALA A 47 4.37 -15.80 -7.86
C ALA A 47 3.74 -15.03 -9.04
N ALA A 48 4.11 -13.77 -9.24
CA ALA A 48 3.63 -12.96 -10.36
C ALA A 48 4.05 -13.53 -11.71
N VAL A 49 5.30 -14.00 -11.85
CA VAL A 49 5.79 -14.65 -13.09
C VAL A 49 5.00 -15.94 -13.38
N ILE A 50 4.74 -16.76 -12.36
CA ILE A 50 3.95 -18.00 -12.52
C ILE A 50 2.52 -17.67 -12.97
N LEU A 51 1.88 -16.68 -12.34
CA LEU A 51 0.52 -16.26 -12.70
C LEU A 51 0.47 -15.71 -14.12
N LEU A 52 1.45 -14.89 -14.50
CA LEU A 52 1.54 -14.29 -15.81
C LEU A 52 1.81 -15.35 -16.91
N ALA A 53 2.65 -16.34 -16.61
CA ALA A 53 2.92 -17.46 -17.52
C ALA A 53 1.69 -18.35 -17.77
N LYS A 54 0.73 -18.36 -16.81
CA LYS A 54 -0.57 -19.06 -16.94
C LYS A 54 -1.67 -18.21 -17.57
N SER A 55 -1.42 -16.91 -17.76
CA SER A 55 -2.38 -15.98 -18.38
C SER A 55 -2.21 -15.98 -19.89
N ASP A 56 -3.31 -15.98 -20.64
CA ASP A 56 -3.32 -15.92 -22.10
C ASP A 56 -2.86 -14.55 -22.66
N GLU A 57 -2.84 -13.50 -21.81
CA GLU A 57 -2.46 -12.14 -22.23
C GLU A 57 -0.94 -11.93 -22.35
N GLY A 58 -0.12 -12.76 -21.72
CA GLY A 58 1.35 -12.71 -21.77
C GLY A 58 1.97 -11.40 -21.25
N PHE A 59 3.23 -11.13 -21.63
CA PHE A 59 4.02 -9.94 -21.21
C PHE A 59 3.76 -8.70 -22.09
N LYS A 60 2.52 -8.39 -22.45
CA LYS A 60 2.24 -7.22 -23.28
C LYS A 60 2.04 -5.98 -22.40
N ILE A 61 3.07 -5.15 -22.31
CA ILE A 61 3.01 -3.84 -21.64
C ILE A 61 2.81 -2.77 -22.72
N LYS A 62 1.70 -2.02 -22.64
CA LYS A 62 1.49 -0.84 -23.51
C LYS A 62 2.49 0.26 -23.15
N LYS A 63 3.06 0.92 -24.18
CA LYS A 63 4.14 1.95 -24.01
C LYS A 63 3.73 3.10 -23.11
N ASP A 64 2.46 3.51 -23.10
CA ASP A 64 1.96 4.63 -22.28
C ASP A 64 1.83 4.29 -20.79
N SER A 65 1.71 3.01 -20.43
CA SER A 65 1.61 2.56 -19.03
C SER A 65 2.97 2.48 -18.30
N TRP A 66 4.10 2.65 -19.00
CA TRP A 66 5.44 2.49 -18.42
C TRP A 66 5.73 3.48 -17.28
N LYS A 67 5.34 4.75 -17.46
CA LYS A 67 5.55 5.80 -16.44
C LYS A 67 4.77 5.48 -15.17
N GLY A 68 3.50 5.13 -15.32
CA GLY A 68 2.65 4.76 -14.19
C GLY A 68 3.16 3.52 -13.45
N LEU A 69 3.58 2.47 -14.19
CA LEU A 69 4.18 1.26 -13.62
C LEU A 69 5.49 1.54 -12.87
N PHE A 70 6.35 2.40 -13.43
CA PHE A 70 7.61 2.78 -12.79
C PHE A 70 7.36 3.54 -11.48
N LEU A 71 6.50 4.58 -11.51
CA LEU A 71 6.15 5.34 -10.32
C LEU A 71 5.48 4.46 -9.25
N ARG A 72 4.53 3.60 -9.67
CA ARG A 72 3.89 2.63 -8.78
C ARG A 72 4.91 1.72 -8.11
N SER A 73 5.86 1.18 -8.87
CA SER A 73 6.90 0.27 -8.34
C SER A 73 7.84 1.00 -7.39
N PHE A 74 8.25 2.21 -7.74
CA PHE A 74 9.15 3.02 -6.94
C PHE A 74 8.49 3.41 -5.59
N PHE A 75 7.32 4.03 -5.64
CA PHE A 75 6.61 4.45 -4.42
C PHE A 75 6.12 3.26 -3.61
N GLY A 76 5.66 2.19 -4.28
CA GLY A 76 5.24 0.96 -3.61
C GLY A 76 6.37 0.26 -2.87
N THR A 77 7.56 0.17 -3.46
CA THR A 77 8.73 -0.44 -2.82
C THR A 77 9.25 0.42 -1.68
N THR A 78 9.35 1.74 -1.88
CA THR A 78 9.73 2.69 -0.82
C THR A 78 8.74 2.62 0.35
N GLY A 79 7.43 2.63 0.06
CA GLY A 79 6.39 2.50 1.07
C GLY A 79 6.48 1.18 1.84
N LEU A 80 6.79 0.08 1.16
CA LEU A 80 6.98 -1.22 1.79
C LEU A 80 8.18 -1.24 2.75
N ILE A 81 9.32 -0.69 2.33
CA ILE A 81 10.54 -0.62 3.15
C ILE A 81 10.27 0.20 4.41
N CYS A 82 9.65 1.38 4.26
CA CYS A 82 9.28 2.22 5.38
C CYS A 82 8.28 1.54 6.33
N ASN A 83 7.31 0.79 5.80
CA ASN A 83 6.37 0.02 6.60
C ASN A 83 7.08 -1.10 7.38
N PHE A 84 7.99 -1.84 6.76
CA PHE A 84 8.75 -2.89 7.45
C PHE A 84 9.66 -2.30 8.53
N TYR A 85 10.29 -1.15 8.26
CA TYR A 85 11.04 -0.43 9.26
C TYR A 85 10.17 -0.03 10.45
N ALA A 86 8.96 0.47 10.20
CA ALA A 86 8.00 0.80 11.25
C ALA A 86 7.59 -0.44 12.07
N VAL A 87 7.35 -1.59 11.43
CA VAL A 87 7.04 -2.87 12.09
C VAL A 87 8.19 -3.33 12.99
N ASP A 88 9.44 -3.08 12.60
CA ASP A 88 10.62 -3.47 13.38
C ASP A 88 10.82 -2.59 14.62
N HIS A 89 10.46 -1.31 14.56
CA HIS A 89 10.79 -0.31 15.58
C HIS A 89 9.59 0.20 16.41
N LEU A 90 8.37 -0.04 15.95
CA LEU A 90 7.12 0.28 16.65
C LEU A 90 6.41 -0.99 17.13
N THR A 91 5.31 -0.81 17.86
CA THR A 91 4.39 -1.93 18.08
C THR A 91 3.73 -2.33 16.76
N ILE A 92 3.42 -3.62 16.60
CA ILE A 92 2.74 -4.12 15.38
C ILE A 92 1.41 -3.38 15.17
N ALA A 93 0.71 -3.04 16.26
CA ALA A 93 -0.54 -2.30 16.20
C ALA A 93 -0.33 -0.88 15.61
N ASP A 94 0.64 -0.13 16.13
CA ASP A 94 0.93 1.24 15.67
C ASP A 94 1.38 1.25 14.21
N ALA A 95 2.31 0.37 13.84
CA ALA A 95 2.77 0.24 12.45
C ALA A 95 1.62 -0.09 11.48
N ASN A 96 0.72 -0.99 11.87
CA ASN A 96 -0.45 -1.32 11.06
C ASN A 96 -1.44 -0.15 10.94
N ILE A 97 -1.67 0.62 12.00
CA ILE A 97 -2.54 1.80 11.95
C ILE A 97 -1.96 2.84 10.99
N LEU A 98 -0.66 3.13 11.08
CA LEU A 98 0.00 4.06 10.17
C LEU A 98 -0.08 3.60 8.71
N ASN A 99 0.09 2.32 8.46
CA ASN A 99 -0.07 1.76 7.11
C ASN A 99 -1.52 1.83 6.60
N LYS A 100 -2.53 1.74 7.50
CA LYS A 100 -3.95 1.91 7.15
C LYS A 100 -4.34 3.35 6.81
N LEU A 101 -3.45 4.31 6.95
CA LEU A 101 -3.62 5.65 6.40
C LEU A 101 -3.44 5.69 4.86
N SER A 102 -2.88 4.65 4.24
CA SER A 102 -2.65 4.61 2.79
C SER A 102 -3.88 4.88 1.92
N PRO A 103 -5.10 4.36 2.19
CA PRO A 103 -6.28 4.71 1.41
C PRO A 103 -6.64 6.21 1.48
N PHE A 104 -6.40 6.86 2.62
CA PHE A 104 -6.66 8.28 2.78
C PHE A 104 -5.64 9.13 2.00
N PHE A 105 -4.38 8.71 2.00
CA PHE A 105 -3.37 9.30 1.11
C PHE A 105 -3.72 9.09 -0.38
N ALA A 106 -4.29 7.93 -0.73
CA ALA A 106 -4.76 7.67 -2.09
C ALA A 106 -5.88 8.63 -2.49
N ILE A 107 -6.83 8.96 -1.61
CA ILE A 107 -7.89 9.96 -1.86
C ILE A 107 -7.26 11.34 -2.12
N ILE A 108 -6.30 11.75 -1.29
CA ILE A 108 -5.60 13.03 -1.46
C ILE A 108 -4.87 13.06 -2.80
N MET A 109 -4.14 12.00 -3.14
CA MET A 109 -3.38 11.92 -4.39
C MET A 109 -4.28 11.79 -5.61
N SER A 110 -5.42 11.11 -5.51
CA SER A 110 -6.43 11.03 -6.56
C SER A 110 -6.95 12.41 -6.94
N TYR A 111 -7.17 13.27 -5.95
CA TYR A 111 -7.57 14.67 -6.22
C TYR A 111 -6.52 15.42 -7.04
N PHE A 112 -5.22 15.23 -6.77
CA PHE A 112 -4.14 15.93 -7.49
C PHE A 112 -3.81 15.29 -8.84
N VAL A 113 -3.79 13.96 -8.94
CA VAL A 113 -3.35 13.20 -10.13
C VAL A 113 -4.50 13.00 -11.12
N LEU A 114 -5.64 12.47 -10.65
CA LEU A 114 -6.80 12.20 -11.49
C LEU A 114 -7.72 13.42 -11.64
N LYS A 115 -7.49 14.51 -10.86
CA LYS A 115 -8.35 15.69 -10.81
C LYS A 115 -9.80 15.37 -10.46
N GLU A 116 -10.04 14.29 -9.78
CA GLU A 116 -11.34 13.91 -9.26
C GLU A 116 -11.69 14.78 -8.05
N LYS A 117 -12.91 15.33 -8.04
CA LYS A 117 -13.38 16.14 -6.92
C LYS A 117 -13.81 15.21 -5.77
N ALA A 118 -12.94 15.07 -4.76
CA ALA A 118 -13.30 14.37 -3.55
C ALA A 118 -14.53 15.03 -2.88
N ASN A 119 -15.48 14.21 -2.43
CA ASN A 119 -16.69 14.67 -1.77
C ASN A 119 -16.34 15.21 -0.37
N LYS A 120 -17.17 16.12 0.17
CA LYS A 120 -17.01 16.66 1.53
C LYS A 120 -16.93 15.55 2.59
N THR A 121 -17.67 14.46 2.39
CA THR A 121 -17.65 13.28 3.28
C THR A 121 -16.29 12.58 3.26
N GLU A 122 -15.66 12.46 2.09
CA GLU A 122 -14.34 11.85 1.94
C GLU A 122 -13.27 12.68 2.66
N TRP A 123 -13.31 14.02 2.51
CA TRP A 123 -12.42 14.92 3.24
C TRP A 123 -12.62 14.83 4.76
N LEU A 124 -13.86 14.72 5.22
CA LEU A 124 -14.14 14.52 6.65
C LEU A 124 -13.55 13.21 7.16
N CYS A 125 -13.68 12.12 6.39
CA CYS A 125 -13.09 10.82 6.71
C CYS A 125 -11.54 10.90 6.77
N VAL A 126 -10.91 11.59 5.82
CA VAL A 126 -9.45 11.80 5.82
C VAL A 126 -9.01 12.51 7.10
N VAL A 127 -9.62 13.65 7.42
CA VAL A 127 -9.27 14.43 8.62
C VAL A 127 -9.46 13.62 9.90
N THR A 128 -10.60 12.94 10.02
CA THR A 128 -10.90 12.11 11.20
C THR A 128 -9.90 10.96 11.36
N ALA A 129 -9.50 10.32 10.26
CA ALA A 129 -8.51 9.23 10.27
C ALA A 129 -7.13 9.72 10.72
N PHE A 130 -6.68 10.90 10.24
CA PHE A 130 -5.40 11.48 10.67
C PHE A 130 -5.43 11.89 12.14
N ILE A 131 -6.51 12.50 12.62
CA ILE A 131 -6.67 12.82 14.04
C ILE A 131 -6.63 11.53 14.87
N GLY A 132 -7.37 10.48 14.47
CA GLY A 132 -7.35 9.19 15.15
C GLY A 132 -5.96 8.57 15.19
N ALA A 133 -5.20 8.63 14.10
CA ALA A 133 -3.82 8.13 14.04
C ALA A 133 -2.89 8.88 15.03
N VAL A 134 -3.02 10.20 15.14
CA VAL A 134 -2.25 11.02 16.10
C VAL A 134 -2.55 10.61 17.55
N PHE A 135 -3.82 10.38 17.88
CA PHE A 135 -4.20 9.92 19.22
C PHE A 135 -3.63 8.54 19.57
N VAL A 136 -3.56 7.62 18.61
CA VAL A 136 -3.04 6.27 18.84
C VAL A 136 -1.54 6.27 18.98
N VAL A 137 -0.83 6.94 18.10
CA VAL A 137 0.65 6.98 18.09
C VAL A 137 1.20 7.74 19.31
N LYS A 138 0.38 8.60 19.96
CA LYS A 138 0.76 9.39 21.14
C LYS A 138 2.15 10.01 20.96
N PRO A 139 2.34 10.99 20.08
CA PRO A 139 3.64 11.52 19.73
C PRO A 139 4.28 12.21 20.95
N SER A 140 5.02 11.44 21.74
CA SER A 140 6.03 11.99 22.61
C SER A 140 7.25 12.26 21.73
N MET A 141 7.88 13.44 21.88
CA MET A 141 9.06 13.88 21.09
C MET A 141 10.31 13.01 21.39
N ASN A 142 10.20 11.71 21.18
CA ASN A 142 11.20 10.68 21.42
C ASN A 142 11.53 9.95 20.11
N VAL A 143 12.44 9.00 20.16
CA VAL A 143 12.82 8.09 19.05
C VAL A 143 11.60 7.43 18.39
N GLN A 144 10.52 7.17 19.14
CA GLN A 144 9.27 6.64 18.65
C GLN A 144 8.55 7.57 17.66
N PHE A 145 8.67 8.89 17.83
CA PHE A 145 8.11 9.87 16.90
C PHE A 145 8.76 9.78 15.51
N PHE A 146 10.09 9.67 15.48
CA PHE A 146 10.82 9.52 14.21
C PHE A 146 10.43 8.23 13.49
N ASN A 147 10.33 7.12 14.20
CA ASN A 147 9.90 5.83 13.64
C ASN A 147 8.45 5.89 13.15
N ALA A 148 7.57 6.60 13.84
CA ALA A 148 6.19 6.82 13.42
C ALA A 148 6.13 7.66 12.14
N MET A 149 6.95 8.71 12.01
CA MET A 149 7.02 9.50 10.76
C MET A 149 7.44 8.65 9.57
N ILE A 150 8.39 7.73 9.74
CA ILE A 150 8.77 6.78 8.69
C ILE A 150 7.58 5.87 8.34
N GLY A 151 6.80 5.43 9.32
CA GLY A 151 5.57 4.67 9.09
C GLY A 151 4.51 5.44 8.29
N VAL A 152 4.34 6.75 8.58
CA VAL A 152 3.45 7.64 7.81
C VAL A 152 3.93 7.79 6.37
N ILE A 153 5.24 7.98 6.16
CA ILE A 153 5.86 8.02 4.82
C ILE A 153 5.61 6.69 4.08
N GLY A 154 5.67 5.57 4.80
CA GLY A 154 5.30 4.25 4.26
C GLY A 154 3.86 4.19 3.77
N GLY A 155 2.92 4.66 4.59
CA GLY A 155 1.51 4.78 4.23
C GLY A 155 1.28 5.72 3.04
N PHE A 156 1.98 6.86 2.99
CA PHE A 156 1.95 7.79 1.86
C PHE A 156 2.44 7.12 0.57
N GLY A 157 3.60 6.46 0.59
CA GLY A 157 4.14 5.75 -0.56
C GLY A 157 3.20 4.69 -1.10
N ALA A 158 2.55 3.92 -0.20
CA ALA A 158 1.52 2.96 -0.58
C ALA A 158 0.29 3.66 -1.20
N GLY A 159 -0.17 4.78 -0.64
CA GLY A 159 -1.30 5.56 -1.18
C GLY A 159 -1.02 6.07 -2.59
N VAL A 160 0.16 6.64 -2.82
CA VAL A 160 0.60 7.09 -4.15
C VAL A 160 0.64 5.92 -5.14
N ALA A 161 1.17 4.76 -4.72
CA ALA A 161 1.23 3.57 -5.56
C ALA A 161 -0.16 3.06 -5.96
N TYR A 162 -1.16 3.13 -5.07
CA TYR A 162 -2.55 2.79 -5.37
C TYR A 162 -3.18 3.77 -6.37
N THR A 163 -2.92 5.06 -6.25
CA THR A 163 -3.43 6.09 -7.18
C THR A 163 -2.94 5.84 -8.60
N PHE A 164 -1.64 5.58 -8.80
CA PHE A 164 -1.09 5.25 -10.12
C PHE A 164 -1.60 3.91 -10.67
N LEU A 165 -1.93 2.96 -9.80
CA LEU A 165 -2.60 1.73 -10.23
C LEU A 165 -3.99 2.01 -10.78
N CYS A 166 -4.77 2.84 -10.10
CA CYS A 166 -6.11 3.22 -10.51
C CYS A 166 -6.08 4.01 -11.82
N GLU A 167 -5.17 4.99 -11.96
CA GLU A 167 -4.96 5.76 -13.19
C GLU A 167 -4.66 4.85 -14.38
N SER A 168 -3.78 3.87 -14.22
CA SER A 168 -3.43 2.93 -15.29
C SER A 168 -4.61 2.02 -15.68
N SER A 169 -5.51 1.71 -14.75
CA SER A 169 -6.72 0.91 -15.02
C SER A 169 -7.76 1.73 -15.78
N VAL A 170 -8.01 2.98 -15.35
CA VAL A 170 -8.95 3.91 -15.99
C VAL A 170 -8.50 4.28 -17.41
N SER A 171 -7.20 4.47 -17.62
CA SER A 171 -6.65 4.74 -18.95
C SER A 171 -6.87 3.56 -19.90
N ARG A 172 -6.78 2.33 -19.39
CA ARG A 172 -7.02 1.13 -20.19
C ARG A 172 -8.49 1.01 -20.61
N GLU A 173 -9.41 1.28 -19.71
CA GLU A 173 -10.85 1.21 -19.96
C GLU A 173 -11.34 2.26 -20.99
N ARG A 174 -10.69 3.46 -21.01
CA ARG A 174 -10.98 4.52 -21.99
C ARG A 174 -10.46 4.23 -23.41
N GLU A 175 -9.44 3.41 -23.54
CA GLU A 175 -8.90 3.04 -24.85
C GLU A 175 -9.64 1.87 -25.48
N ASP A 176 -10.35 1.08 -24.68
CA ASP A 176 -11.12 -0.09 -25.13
C ASP A 176 -12.58 0.27 -25.52
N LEU A 177 -13.00 1.57 -25.37
CA LEU A 177 -14.29 2.13 -25.79
C LEU A 177 -14.16 2.95 -27.07
#